data_4e12ee81d9bddc413fabbea2a5532d7d
#
_entry.id   4e12ee81d9bddc413fabbea2a5532d7d
#
_cell.length_a   1.000
_cell.length_b   1.000
_cell.length_c   1.000
_cell.angle_alpha   90.00
_cell.angle_beta   90.00
_cell.angle_gamma   90.00
#
_symmetry.space_group_name_H-M   'P 1'
#
loop_
_entity.id
_entity.type
_entity.pdbx_description
1 polymer ?
#
loop_
_entity_poly.entity_id
_entity_poly.type
_entity_poly.pdbx_seq_one_letter_code
_entity_poly.pdbx_strand_id
1 'polypeptide(L)'
;MVREWFTRGWTLQAIADASGVSRTTVANLLNFSMTNCSATTRDAIAGLTRPLLHRHAVMVPALATQRRVRHLQWCGWPQRLIADRVGISKPSVSDLVNGKTVCVTKYVERKVERVFEDMWQTDGGDVRSKKHASRQGFVPITAWSDIHDPCEQPKEVAA
;
A
#
# COMPACT_ATOMS: atom_id res chain seq x y z
N MET A 1 -16.01 6.20 -21.15
CA MET A 1 -14.60 5.89 -21.49
C MET A 1 -13.66 6.00 -20.28
N VAL A 2 -13.19 7.20 -19.83
CA VAL A 2 -12.31 7.29 -18.63
C VAL A 2 -12.96 6.71 -17.39
N ARG A 3 -14.24 6.97 -17.13
CA ARG A 3 -14.98 6.41 -16.00
C ARG A 3 -15.04 4.89 -16.01
N GLU A 4 -15.16 4.29 -17.15
CA GLU A 4 -15.18 2.84 -17.32
C GLU A 4 -13.87 2.20 -16.84
N TRP A 5 -12.73 2.81 -17.17
CA TRP A 5 -11.45 2.38 -16.64
C TRP A 5 -11.33 2.58 -15.13
N PHE A 6 -11.86 3.70 -14.64
CA PHE A 6 -11.87 3.98 -13.20
C PHE A 6 -12.74 2.97 -12.42
N THR A 7 -13.91 2.60 -12.93
CA THR A 7 -14.78 1.56 -12.33
C THR A 7 -14.14 0.17 -12.38
N ARG A 8 -13.25 -0.07 -13.32
CA ARG A 8 -12.43 -1.29 -13.40
C ARG A 8 -11.19 -1.27 -12.48
N GLY A 9 -11.07 -0.26 -11.60
CA GLY A 9 -9.99 -0.15 -10.61
C GLY A 9 -8.71 0.53 -11.10
N TRP A 10 -8.74 1.21 -12.26
CA TRP A 10 -7.60 1.98 -12.73
C TRP A 10 -7.47 3.29 -11.97
N THR A 11 -6.26 3.65 -11.55
CA THR A 11 -5.99 4.98 -11.00
C THR A 11 -5.81 6.00 -12.13
N LEU A 12 -6.01 7.29 -11.82
CA LEU A 12 -5.75 8.38 -12.77
C LEU A 12 -4.31 8.33 -13.31
N GLN A 13 -3.35 8.00 -12.46
CA GLN A 13 -1.94 7.87 -12.87
C GLN A 13 -1.74 6.70 -13.82
N ALA A 14 -2.35 5.56 -13.54
CA ALA A 14 -2.24 4.38 -14.39
C ALA A 14 -2.82 4.63 -15.80
N ILE A 15 -3.97 5.32 -15.88
CA ILE A 15 -4.57 5.70 -17.16
C ILE A 15 -3.66 6.69 -17.90
N ALA A 16 -3.09 7.67 -17.19
CA ALA A 16 -2.17 8.65 -17.76
C ALA A 16 -0.92 7.99 -18.35
N ASP A 17 -0.27 7.14 -17.56
CA ASP A 17 0.97 6.46 -17.95
C ASP A 17 0.74 5.51 -19.17
N ALA A 18 -0.37 4.78 -19.16
CA ALA A 18 -0.68 3.83 -20.20
C ALA A 18 -1.15 4.48 -21.52
N SER A 19 -1.82 5.64 -21.43
CA SER A 19 -2.32 6.37 -22.60
C SER A 19 -1.35 7.43 -23.12
N GLY A 20 -0.29 7.76 -22.35
CA GLY A 20 0.59 8.90 -22.66
C GLY A 20 -0.08 10.27 -22.51
N VAL A 21 -1.26 10.32 -21.88
CA VAL A 21 -2.03 11.55 -21.64
C VAL A 21 -1.70 12.09 -20.25
N SER A 22 -1.63 13.43 -20.11
CA SER A 22 -1.33 14.01 -18.78
C SER A 22 -2.37 13.62 -17.73
N ARG A 23 -1.92 13.38 -16.48
CA ARG A 23 -2.79 13.06 -15.35
C ARG A 23 -3.88 14.11 -15.15
N THR A 24 -3.55 15.40 -15.36
CA THR A 24 -4.51 16.51 -15.26
C THR A 24 -5.61 16.39 -16.31
N THR A 25 -5.26 16.06 -17.55
CA THR A 25 -6.23 15.84 -18.61
C THR A 25 -7.16 14.66 -18.29
N VAL A 26 -6.60 13.54 -17.79
CA VAL A 26 -7.41 12.39 -17.37
C VAL A 26 -8.36 12.75 -16.22
N ALA A 27 -7.89 13.53 -15.24
CA ALA A 27 -8.73 14.02 -14.13
C ALA A 27 -9.86 14.93 -14.61
N ASN A 28 -9.58 15.86 -15.53
CA ASN A 28 -10.56 16.77 -16.10
C ASN A 28 -11.64 16.04 -16.91
N LEU A 29 -11.26 14.99 -17.65
CA LEU A 29 -12.21 14.11 -18.36
C LEU A 29 -13.08 13.30 -17.40
N LEU A 30 -12.53 12.86 -16.26
CA LEU A 30 -13.29 12.15 -15.24
C LEU A 30 -14.33 13.04 -14.57
N ASN A 31 -13.95 14.28 -14.26
CA ASN A 31 -14.78 15.26 -13.53
C ASN A 31 -15.71 16.09 -14.44
N PHE A 32 -15.78 15.77 -15.74
CA PHE A 32 -16.55 16.54 -16.74
C PHE A 32 -16.15 18.03 -16.86
N SER A 33 -15.00 18.42 -16.33
CA SER A 33 -14.47 19.79 -16.54
C SER A 33 -13.98 19.99 -17.99
N MET A 34 -13.77 18.90 -18.74
CA MET A 34 -13.54 18.91 -20.20
C MET A 34 -14.60 18.05 -20.89
N THR A 35 -15.46 18.69 -21.67
CA THR A 35 -16.47 18.01 -22.52
C THR A 35 -15.88 17.60 -23.87
N ASN A 36 -14.85 18.30 -24.36
CA ASN A 36 -14.17 18.04 -25.62
C ASN A 36 -12.71 17.70 -25.41
N CYS A 37 -12.28 16.57 -25.89
CA CYS A 37 -10.86 16.19 -25.99
C CYS A 37 -10.48 15.98 -27.47
N SER A 38 -9.17 16.14 -27.78
CA SER A 38 -8.67 15.86 -29.13
C SER A 38 -8.94 14.40 -29.53
N ALA A 39 -9.08 14.17 -30.83
CA ALA A 39 -9.21 12.81 -31.36
C ALA A 39 -8.06 11.91 -30.87
N THR A 40 -6.84 12.43 -30.89
CA THR A 40 -5.63 11.73 -30.41
C THR A 40 -5.75 11.30 -28.93
N THR A 41 -6.24 12.18 -28.06
CA THR A 41 -6.45 11.85 -26.64
C THR A 41 -7.54 10.81 -26.47
N ARG A 42 -8.61 10.90 -27.26
CA ARG A 42 -9.71 9.94 -27.25
C ARG A 42 -9.25 8.56 -27.67
N ASP A 43 -8.50 8.49 -28.78
CA ASP A 43 -8.02 7.24 -29.36
C ASP A 43 -6.97 6.59 -28.46
N ALA A 44 -6.09 7.38 -27.84
CA ALA A 44 -5.11 6.91 -26.87
C ALA A 44 -5.78 6.25 -25.63
N ILE A 45 -6.87 6.84 -25.14
CA ILE A 45 -7.61 6.28 -23.99
C ILE A 45 -8.51 5.11 -24.45
N ALA A 46 -9.09 5.14 -25.64
CA ALA A 46 -9.90 4.06 -26.18
C ALA A 46 -9.06 2.82 -26.53
N GLY A 47 -7.84 3.03 -27.00
CA GLY A 47 -6.87 1.98 -27.35
C GLY A 47 -6.27 1.24 -26.14
N LEU A 48 -6.65 1.59 -24.90
CA LEU A 48 -6.29 0.83 -23.72
C LEU A 48 -7.03 -0.51 -23.71
N THR A 49 -6.53 -1.49 -24.46
CA THR A 49 -7.20 -2.77 -24.74
C THR A 49 -7.01 -3.83 -23.67
N ARG A 50 -6.08 -3.65 -22.76
CA ARG A 50 -5.86 -4.52 -21.61
C ARG A 50 -5.79 -3.66 -20.36
N PRO A 51 -6.45 -4.07 -19.25
CA PRO A 51 -5.94 -3.65 -17.98
C PRO A 51 -4.50 -4.17 -17.98
N LEU A 52 -3.52 -3.33 -18.30
CA LEU A 52 -2.29 -3.45 -17.57
C LEU A 52 -2.82 -3.47 -16.15
N LEU A 53 -2.89 -4.68 -15.58
CA LEU A 53 -3.02 -4.83 -14.15
C LEU A 53 -1.84 -4.04 -13.64
N HIS A 54 -2.02 -2.72 -13.57
CA HIS A 54 -1.16 -1.88 -12.79
C HIS A 54 -1.35 -2.48 -11.42
N ARG A 55 -0.40 -3.33 -11.05
CA ARG A 55 -0.33 -4.00 -9.74
C ARG A 55 -0.50 -3.00 -8.61
N HIS A 56 -0.53 -1.71 -8.95
CA HIS A 56 -0.70 -0.55 -8.11
C HIS A 56 -2.14 -0.02 -8.02
N ALA A 57 -3.05 -0.43 -8.90
CA ALA A 57 -4.39 0.17 -8.97
C ALA A 57 -5.40 -0.46 -8.01
N VAL A 58 -5.21 -1.72 -7.62
CA VAL A 58 -6.10 -2.39 -6.69
C VAL A 58 -5.78 -1.96 -5.27
N MET A 59 -6.70 -1.24 -4.63
CA MET A 59 -6.61 -0.87 -3.21
C MET A 59 -7.15 -1.99 -2.34
N VAL A 60 -6.47 -2.28 -1.26
CA VAL A 60 -6.85 -3.27 -0.24
C VAL A 60 -6.75 -2.65 1.15
N PRO A 61 -7.48 -3.16 2.15
CA PRO A 61 -7.36 -2.70 3.53
C PRO A 61 -5.90 -2.80 4.02
N ALA A 62 -5.44 -1.75 4.69
CA ALA A 62 -4.05 -1.67 5.15
C ALA A 62 -3.77 -2.51 6.40
N LEU A 63 -4.79 -3.07 7.06
CA LEU A 63 -4.69 -3.70 8.38
C LEU A 63 -3.61 -4.79 8.45
N ALA A 64 -3.65 -5.77 7.55
CA ALA A 64 -2.66 -6.85 7.52
C ALA A 64 -1.24 -6.31 7.26
N THR A 65 -1.12 -5.31 6.37
CA THR A 65 0.14 -4.61 6.09
C THR A 65 0.67 -3.89 7.32
N GLN A 66 -0.20 -3.21 8.08
CA GLN A 66 0.14 -2.54 9.34
C GLN A 66 0.63 -3.54 10.40
N ARG A 67 -0.08 -4.67 10.58
CA ARG A 67 0.29 -5.71 11.53
C ARG A 67 1.66 -6.31 11.21
N ARG A 68 1.96 -6.57 9.91
CA ARG A 68 3.28 -7.04 9.46
C ARG A 68 4.40 -6.01 9.75
N VAL A 69 4.19 -4.74 9.41
CA VAL A 69 5.21 -3.69 9.64
C VAL A 69 5.44 -3.44 11.13
N ARG A 70 4.39 -3.45 11.96
CA ARG A 70 4.48 -3.34 13.43
C ARG A 70 5.26 -4.51 14.02
N HIS A 71 5.04 -5.74 13.53
CA HIS A 71 5.82 -6.91 13.95
C HIS A 71 7.31 -6.76 13.62
N LEU A 72 7.67 -6.33 12.40
CA LEU A 72 9.07 -6.08 12.06
C LEU A 72 9.70 -5.05 13.01
N GLN A 73 8.96 -4.02 13.38
CA GLN A 73 9.44 -3.04 14.35
C GLN A 73 9.54 -3.63 15.77
N TRP A 74 8.63 -4.52 16.15
CA TRP A 74 8.71 -5.30 17.39
C TRP A 74 9.96 -6.19 17.42
N CYS A 75 10.36 -6.80 16.29
CA CYS A 75 11.62 -7.53 16.11
C CYS A 75 12.86 -6.62 16.13
N GLY A 76 12.71 -5.29 16.19
CA GLY A 76 13.84 -4.35 16.24
C GLY A 76 14.31 -3.87 14.87
N TRP A 77 13.50 -3.98 13.82
CA TRP A 77 13.83 -3.42 12.51
C TRP A 77 13.45 -1.93 12.48
N PRO A 78 14.41 -1.01 12.20
CA PRO A 78 14.10 0.41 12.10
C PRO A 78 13.26 0.73 10.86
N GLN A 79 12.32 1.66 10.99
CA GLN A 79 11.39 2.07 9.90
C GLN A 79 12.12 2.43 8.61
N ARG A 80 13.32 3.03 8.70
CA ARG A 80 14.13 3.37 7.53
C ARG A 80 14.53 2.11 6.75
N LEU A 81 15.02 1.10 7.46
CA LEU A 81 15.45 -0.15 6.82
C LEU A 81 14.27 -0.91 6.21
N ILE A 82 13.13 -0.93 6.90
CA ILE A 82 11.87 -1.48 6.35
C ILE A 82 11.48 -0.73 5.06
N ALA A 83 11.54 0.60 5.07
CA ALA A 83 11.24 1.45 3.92
C ALA A 83 12.15 1.13 2.72
N ASP A 84 13.47 1.05 2.97
CA ASP A 84 14.47 0.74 1.95
C ASP A 84 14.26 -0.66 1.35
N ARG A 85 13.96 -1.68 2.19
CA ARG A 85 13.69 -3.05 1.74
C ARG A 85 12.40 -3.18 0.94
N VAL A 86 11.33 -2.54 1.40
CA VAL A 86 10.03 -2.52 0.70
C VAL A 86 10.08 -1.65 -0.56
N GLY A 87 10.98 -0.66 -0.61
CA GLY A 87 11.08 0.31 -1.71
C GLY A 87 9.92 1.31 -1.68
N ILE A 88 9.56 1.80 -0.48
CA ILE A 88 8.61 2.89 -0.25
C ILE A 88 9.26 3.97 0.62
N SER A 89 8.61 5.14 0.74
CA SER A 89 9.16 6.22 1.55
C SER A 89 9.07 5.92 3.06
N LYS A 90 10.03 6.42 3.85
CA LYS A 90 9.98 6.32 5.32
C LYS A 90 8.69 6.92 5.92
N PRO A 91 8.18 8.10 5.46
CA PRO A 91 6.88 8.59 5.89
C PRO A 91 5.74 7.61 5.66
N SER A 92 5.71 6.91 4.51
CA SER A 92 4.69 5.88 4.24
C SER A 92 4.75 4.73 5.24
N VAL A 93 5.96 4.27 5.61
CA VAL A 93 6.13 3.26 6.67
C VAL A 93 5.64 3.81 8.02
N SER A 94 5.96 5.05 8.35
CA SER A 94 5.50 5.70 9.59
C SER A 94 3.96 5.79 9.64
N ASP A 95 3.31 6.13 8.55
CA ASP A 95 1.85 6.21 8.47
C ASP A 95 1.20 4.83 8.61
N LEU A 96 1.81 3.77 8.06
CA LEU A 96 1.39 2.39 8.27
C LEU A 96 1.52 1.98 9.73
N VAL A 97 2.67 2.23 10.35
CA VAL A 97 2.93 1.91 11.76
C VAL A 97 1.94 2.60 12.68
N ASN A 98 1.66 3.89 12.44
CA ASN A 98 0.76 4.70 13.24
C ASN A 98 -0.74 4.49 12.93
N GLY A 99 -1.08 3.61 11.99
CA GLY A 99 -2.47 3.32 11.63
C GLY A 99 -3.18 4.42 10.85
N LYS A 100 -2.44 5.40 10.33
CA LYS A 100 -3.02 6.53 9.56
C LYS A 100 -3.46 6.13 8.15
N THR A 101 -2.90 5.04 7.62
CA THR A 101 -3.21 4.53 6.28
C THR A 101 -4.35 3.52 6.35
N VAL A 102 -5.50 3.84 5.79
CA VAL A 102 -6.69 2.96 5.79
C VAL A 102 -6.58 1.88 4.70
N CYS A 103 -6.06 2.25 3.53
CA CYS A 103 -5.89 1.36 2.39
C CYS A 103 -4.50 1.49 1.78
N VAL A 104 -3.99 0.41 1.24
CA VAL A 104 -2.74 0.35 0.46
C VAL A 104 -3.01 -0.23 -0.92
N THR A 105 -2.11 0.00 -1.86
CA THR A 105 -2.20 -0.72 -3.14
C THR A 105 -1.81 -2.19 -2.94
N LYS A 106 -2.43 -3.10 -3.69
CA LYS A 106 -2.08 -4.53 -3.69
C LYS A 106 -0.59 -4.78 -3.97
N TYR A 107 0.04 -3.88 -4.69
CA TYR A 107 1.47 -3.91 -4.93
C TYR A 107 2.29 -3.66 -3.65
N VAL A 108 1.94 -2.64 -2.87
CA VAL A 108 2.61 -2.34 -1.59
C VAL A 108 2.38 -3.48 -0.59
N GLU A 109 1.15 -3.99 -0.50
CA GLU A 109 0.84 -5.14 0.34
C GLU A 109 1.76 -6.34 0.02
N ARG A 110 1.86 -6.74 -1.26
CA ARG A 110 2.72 -7.86 -1.68
C ARG A 110 4.20 -7.61 -1.43
N LYS A 111 4.66 -6.37 -1.59
CA LYS A 111 6.06 -6.03 -1.27
C LYS A 111 6.34 -6.15 0.22
N VAL A 112 5.44 -5.63 1.06
CA VAL A 112 5.56 -5.76 2.53
C VAL A 112 5.50 -7.23 2.93
N GLU A 113 4.60 -8.02 2.34
CA GLU A 113 4.48 -9.46 2.60
C GLU A 113 5.79 -10.20 2.30
N ARG A 114 6.38 -9.98 1.12
CA ARG A 114 7.68 -10.59 0.75
C ARG A 114 8.80 -10.21 1.72
N VAL A 115 8.93 -8.91 2.02
CA VAL A 115 9.96 -8.43 2.96
C VAL A 115 9.70 -8.98 4.36
N PHE A 116 8.43 -9.10 4.75
CA PHE A 116 8.05 -9.70 6.01
C PHE A 116 8.46 -11.18 6.09
N GLU A 117 8.18 -11.98 5.07
CA GLU A 117 8.58 -13.40 5.00
C GLU A 117 10.09 -13.59 5.15
N ASP A 118 10.88 -12.67 4.58
CA ASP A 118 12.34 -12.70 4.67
C ASP A 118 12.89 -12.32 6.07
N MET A 119 12.14 -11.54 6.85
CA MET A 119 12.67 -10.84 8.04
C MET A 119 11.97 -11.16 9.36
N TRP A 120 10.76 -11.74 9.36
CA TRP A 120 9.90 -11.81 10.54
C TRP A 120 10.45 -12.66 11.70
N GLN A 121 11.31 -13.65 11.40
CA GLN A 121 11.95 -14.49 12.41
C GLN A 121 13.32 -13.98 12.84
N THR A 122 13.80 -12.88 12.27
CA THR A 122 15.15 -12.38 12.53
C THR A 122 15.12 -11.15 13.42
N ASP A 123 16.11 -11.03 14.30
CA ASP A 123 16.28 -9.84 15.14
C ASP A 123 16.91 -8.71 14.33
N GLY A 124 16.20 -7.57 14.25
CA GLY A 124 16.70 -6.35 13.60
C GLY A 124 17.77 -5.61 14.41
N GLY A 125 17.96 -5.97 15.69
CA GLY A 125 19.04 -5.47 16.56
C GLY A 125 18.85 -4.02 17.06
N ASP A 126 17.90 -3.25 16.54
CA ASP A 126 17.72 -1.84 16.97
C ASP A 126 16.88 -1.74 18.26
N VAL A 127 17.55 -1.44 19.35
CA VAL A 127 16.95 -1.29 20.67
C VAL A 127 15.91 -0.14 20.69
N ARG A 128 16.10 0.92 19.89
CA ARG A 128 15.17 2.06 19.84
C ARG A 128 13.85 1.64 19.21
N SER A 129 13.90 0.85 18.14
CA SER A 129 12.71 0.29 17.49
C SER A 129 11.95 -0.64 18.43
N LYS A 130 12.63 -1.52 19.17
CA LYS A 130 12.01 -2.40 20.17
C LYS A 130 11.34 -1.59 21.30
N LYS A 131 12.02 -0.59 21.86
CA LYS A 131 11.44 0.30 22.88
C LYS A 131 10.23 1.08 22.36
N HIS A 132 10.29 1.56 21.11
CA HIS A 132 9.16 2.23 20.49
C HIS A 132 7.96 1.28 20.34
N ALA A 133 8.19 0.08 19.80
CA ALA A 133 7.16 -0.94 19.63
C ALA A 133 6.49 -1.30 20.96
N SER A 134 7.29 -1.51 22.02
CA SER A 134 6.79 -1.79 23.38
C SER A 134 5.90 -0.64 23.92
N ARG A 135 6.35 0.61 23.77
CA ARG A 135 5.57 1.79 24.22
C ARG A 135 4.25 1.95 23.45
N GLN A 136 4.20 1.52 22.20
CA GLN A 136 3.00 1.57 21.36
C GLN A 136 2.11 0.33 21.53
N GLY A 137 2.50 -0.64 22.37
CA GLY A 137 1.76 -1.87 22.56
C GLY A 137 1.73 -2.77 21.34
N PHE A 138 2.78 -2.73 20.49
CA PHE A 138 2.84 -3.63 19.34
C PHE A 138 3.11 -5.05 19.81
N VAL A 139 2.38 -5.97 19.21
CA VAL A 139 2.46 -7.41 19.51
C VAL A 139 3.05 -8.16 18.33
N PRO A 140 3.65 -9.35 18.55
CA PRO A 140 4.13 -10.19 17.48
C PRO A 140 2.97 -10.66 16.58
N ILE A 141 3.29 -11.01 15.34
CA ILE A 141 2.29 -11.47 14.37
C ILE A 141 1.59 -12.75 14.85
N THR A 142 2.27 -13.57 15.63
CA THR A 142 1.75 -14.81 16.23
C THR A 142 0.64 -14.59 17.26
N ALA A 143 0.48 -13.36 17.76
CA ALA A 143 -0.63 -12.99 18.63
C ALA A 143 -1.99 -12.92 17.89
N TRP A 144 -1.98 -12.96 16.56
CA TRP A 144 -3.17 -12.89 15.73
C TRP A 144 -3.48 -14.26 15.13
N SER A 145 -4.76 -14.68 15.14
CA SER A 145 -5.21 -15.88 14.41
C SER A 145 -5.49 -15.55 12.95
N ASP A 146 -6.08 -14.37 12.70
CA ASP A 146 -6.27 -13.81 11.35
C ASP A 146 -5.83 -12.34 11.32
N ILE A 147 -4.72 -12.08 10.64
CA ILE A 147 -4.19 -10.71 10.50
C ILE A 147 -5.07 -9.80 9.63
N HIS A 148 -6.07 -10.33 8.96
CA HIS A 148 -7.01 -9.57 8.13
C HIS A 148 -8.30 -9.21 8.87
N ASP A 149 -8.62 -9.87 9.99
CA ASP A 149 -9.83 -9.59 10.76
C ASP A 149 -9.71 -8.30 11.59
N PRO A 150 -10.48 -7.24 11.29
CA PRO A 150 -10.43 -5.98 12.04
C PRO A 150 -11.03 -6.10 13.46
N CYS A 151 -11.85 -7.12 13.71
CA CYS A 151 -12.52 -7.32 15.00
C CYS A 151 -11.69 -8.18 15.96
N GLU A 152 -10.67 -8.87 15.44
CA GLU A 152 -9.83 -9.71 16.30
C GLU A 152 -8.98 -8.88 17.26
N GLN A 153 -8.99 -9.29 18.52
CA GLN A 153 -8.08 -8.79 19.55
C GLN A 153 -6.85 -9.71 19.64
N PRO A 154 -5.65 -9.15 19.83
CA PRO A 154 -4.45 -9.98 19.94
C PRO A 154 -4.52 -10.85 21.19
N LYS A 155 -4.07 -12.09 21.07
CA LYS A 155 -3.90 -12.99 22.21
C LYS A 155 -2.83 -12.43 23.13
N GLU A 156 -3.00 -12.66 24.44
CA GLU A 156 -1.95 -12.33 25.41
C GLU A 156 -0.67 -13.08 25.06
N VAL A 157 0.40 -12.32 24.86
CA VAL A 157 1.73 -12.88 24.63
C VAL A 157 2.40 -12.93 26.00
N ALA A 158 2.71 -14.14 26.47
CA ALA A 158 3.49 -14.33 27.69
C ALA A 158 4.82 -13.55 27.56
N ALA A 159 5.11 -12.73 28.57
CA ALA A 159 6.30 -11.90 28.63
C ALA A 159 7.58 -12.73 28.80
#